data_9929232dee6c4da90545aa686187103a
#
_entry.id   9929232dee6c4da90545aa686187103a
#
_cell.length_a   1.000
_cell.length_b   1.000
_cell.length_c   1.000
_cell.angle_alpha   90.00
_cell.angle_beta   90.00
_cell.angle_gamma   90.00
#
_symmetry.space_group_name_H-M   'P 1'
#
loop_
_entity.id
_entity.type
_entity.pdbx_description
1 polymer ?
#
loop_
_entity_poly.entity_id
_entity_poly.type
_entity_poly.pdbx_seq_one_letter_code
_entity_poly.pdbx_strand_id
1 'polypeptide(L)'
;MQQLTPSSVKQKYPSLINCVPDVYINTYTLETSIAEKIESIVSKAAVTTRMKDFYDIYKIMNNPNIKLNNPILKEAIKNTFTHRHTIIDKDSIVLNINTNLMELFKIDYYVEVNRTNLWHSFLKKNRLPDLSFYEVGLFICNYIPKFM
;
A
#
# COMPACT_ATOMS: atom_id res chain seq x y z
N MET A 1 11.78 -22.79 -0.88
CA MET A 1 10.46 -22.16 -1.06
C MET A 1 10.17 -21.31 0.15
N GLN A 2 10.18 -20.00 0.02
CA GLN A 2 9.84 -19.13 1.15
C GLN A 2 8.33 -19.13 1.34
N GLN A 3 7.88 -19.45 2.55
CA GLN A 3 6.46 -19.33 2.91
C GLN A 3 6.07 -17.86 2.94
N LEU A 4 5.11 -17.52 2.09
CA LEU A 4 4.46 -16.22 2.16
C LEU A 4 3.69 -16.11 3.48
N THR A 5 3.99 -15.12 4.28
CA THR A 5 3.24 -14.86 5.53
C THR A 5 2.60 -13.46 5.43
N PRO A 6 1.30 -13.37 5.56
CA PRO A 6 0.34 -14.44 5.78
C PRO A 6 0.22 -15.40 4.60
N SER A 7 -0.11 -16.66 4.89
CA SER A 7 -0.23 -17.71 3.87
C SER A 7 -1.28 -17.33 2.82
N SER A 8 -1.03 -17.73 1.56
CA SER A 8 -1.99 -17.55 0.47
C SER A 8 -3.33 -18.25 0.79
N VAL A 9 -4.42 -17.64 0.36
CA VAL A 9 -5.77 -18.18 0.51
C VAL A 9 -6.21 -18.78 -0.82
N LYS A 10 -6.76 -20.00 -0.78
CA LYS A 10 -7.40 -20.60 -1.95
C LYS A 10 -8.74 -19.91 -2.20
N GLN A 11 -8.87 -19.30 -3.36
CA GLN A 11 -10.14 -18.73 -3.81
C GLN A 11 -10.63 -19.43 -5.06
N LYS A 12 -11.96 -19.64 -5.10
CA LYS A 12 -12.62 -20.16 -6.28
C LYS A 12 -12.61 -19.09 -7.36
N TYR A 13 -12.03 -19.41 -8.51
CA TYR A 13 -12.11 -18.55 -9.68
C TYR A 13 -13.40 -18.87 -10.44
N PRO A 14 -14.29 -17.90 -10.67
CA PRO A 14 -15.54 -18.16 -11.37
C PRO A 14 -15.26 -18.61 -12.80
N SER A 15 -15.78 -19.77 -13.18
CA SER A 15 -15.72 -20.21 -14.57
C SER A 15 -16.65 -19.35 -15.41
N LEU A 16 -16.12 -18.78 -16.48
CA LEU A 16 -16.91 -18.03 -17.48
C LEU A 16 -17.56 -18.98 -18.53
N ILE A 17 -17.21 -20.26 -18.49
CA ILE A 17 -17.66 -21.29 -19.44
C ILE A 17 -18.45 -22.35 -18.66
N ASN A 18 -19.69 -22.58 -19.08
CA ASN A 18 -20.52 -23.65 -18.54
C ASN A 18 -19.85 -25.01 -18.82
N CYS A 19 -19.92 -25.93 -17.85
CA CYS A 19 -19.36 -27.28 -17.90
C CYS A 19 -17.83 -27.39 -17.72
N VAL A 20 -17.15 -26.36 -17.28
CA VAL A 20 -15.73 -26.46 -16.87
C VAL A 20 -15.68 -26.58 -15.34
N PRO A 21 -14.86 -27.50 -14.79
CA PRO A 21 -14.67 -27.60 -13.34
C PRO A 21 -14.20 -26.26 -12.75
N ASP A 22 -14.66 -26.00 -11.52
CA ASP A 22 -14.18 -24.83 -10.77
C ASP A 22 -12.68 -24.89 -10.56
N VAL A 23 -11.99 -23.79 -10.85
CA VAL A 23 -10.56 -23.66 -10.64
C VAL A 23 -10.35 -22.93 -9.33
N TYR A 24 -9.50 -23.48 -8.48
CA TYR A 24 -9.05 -22.83 -7.24
C TYR A 24 -7.65 -22.28 -7.42
N ILE A 25 -7.49 -20.99 -7.19
CA ILE A 25 -6.19 -20.33 -7.27
C ILE A 25 -5.76 -19.86 -5.87
N ASN A 26 -4.46 -19.91 -5.63
CA ASN A 26 -3.88 -19.29 -4.44
C ASN A 26 -3.79 -17.78 -4.68
N THR A 27 -4.46 -17.01 -3.83
CA THR A 27 -4.42 -15.54 -3.88
C THR A 27 -3.73 -15.00 -2.65
N TYR A 28 -3.09 -13.85 -2.81
CA TYR A 28 -2.64 -13.07 -1.66
C TYR A 28 -3.83 -12.61 -0.84
N THR A 29 -3.63 -12.51 0.48
CA THR A 29 -4.59 -11.82 1.32
C THR A 29 -4.58 -10.32 1.00
N LEU A 30 -5.65 -9.64 1.34
CA LEU A 30 -5.74 -8.19 1.14
C LEU A 30 -4.67 -7.45 1.95
N GLU A 31 -4.39 -7.95 3.16
CA GLU A 31 -3.34 -7.42 4.03
C GLU A 31 -1.95 -7.51 3.37
N THR A 32 -1.64 -8.63 2.72
CA THR A 32 -0.38 -8.77 1.96
C THR A 32 -0.32 -7.78 0.81
N SER A 33 -1.41 -7.63 0.06
CA SER A 33 -1.47 -6.68 -1.05
C SER A 33 -1.27 -5.23 -0.59
N ILE A 34 -1.84 -4.86 0.56
CA ILE A 34 -1.64 -3.54 1.17
C ILE A 34 -0.18 -3.37 1.63
N ALA A 35 0.38 -4.39 2.29
CA ALA A 35 1.75 -4.37 2.77
C ALA A 35 2.76 -4.14 1.62
N GLU A 36 2.56 -4.80 0.48
CA GLU A 36 3.40 -4.60 -0.71
C GLU A 36 3.28 -3.18 -1.28
N LYS A 37 2.09 -2.59 -1.26
CA LYS A 37 1.88 -1.21 -1.71
C LYS A 37 2.52 -0.20 -0.75
N ILE A 38 2.38 -0.41 0.55
CA ILE A 38 3.03 0.43 1.57
C ILE A 38 4.55 0.37 1.39
N GLU A 39 5.12 -0.82 1.27
CA GLU A 39 6.56 -0.96 1.02
C GLU A 39 6.99 -0.25 -0.26
N SER A 40 6.21 -0.39 -1.34
CA SER A 40 6.52 0.26 -2.62
C SER A 40 6.57 1.79 -2.54
N ILE A 41 5.63 2.42 -1.83
CA ILE A 41 5.65 3.87 -1.65
C ILE A 41 6.74 4.32 -0.69
N VAL A 42 7.05 3.53 0.33
CA VAL A 42 8.12 3.83 1.31
C VAL A 42 9.50 3.73 0.68
N SER A 43 9.78 2.62 0.00
CA SER A 43 11.10 2.38 -0.60
C SER A 43 11.44 3.34 -1.74
N LYS A 44 10.43 3.94 -2.36
CA LYS A 44 10.58 4.82 -3.55
C LYS A 44 10.05 6.24 -3.33
N ALA A 45 9.79 6.65 -2.10
CA ALA A 45 9.11 7.91 -1.80
C ALA A 45 9.67 9.13 -2.55
N ALA A 46 10.99 9.25 -2.63
CA ALA A 46 11.64 10.40 -3.28
C ALA A 46 11.39 10.48 -4.80
N VAL A 47 11.25 9.33 -5.47
CA VAL A 47 11.20 9.24 -6.94
C VAL A 47 9.94 8.58 -7.48
N THR A 48 8.99 8.23 -6.60
CA THR A 48 7.83 7.47 -7.05
C THR A 48 6.86 8.31 -7.88
N THR A 49 6.44 7.74 -9.00
CA THR A 49 5.32 8.21 -9.81
C THR A 49 4.11 7.30 -9.68
N ARG A 50 4.14 6.34 -8.75
CA ARG A 50 3.14 5.29 -8.57
C ARG A 50 1.92 5.77 -7.79
N MET A 51 1.25 6.79 -8.30
CA MET A 51 0.06 7.39 -7.67
C MET A 51 -1.05 6.37 -7.39
N LYS A 52 -1.10 5.30 -8.18
CA LYS A 52 -2.05 4.21 -7.97
C LYS A 52 -1.90 3.54 -6.60
N ASP A 53 -0.69 3.33 -6.12
CA ASP A 53 -0.47 2.67 -4.82
C ASP A 53 -1.01 3.54 -3.67
N PHE A 54 -0.83 4.86 -3.71
CA PHE A 54 -1.44 5.80 -2.76
C PHE A 54 -2.97 5.75 -2.80
N TYR A 55 -3.54 5.76 -4.00
CA TYR A 55 -4.99 5.68 -4.20
C TYR A 55 -5.57 4.37 -3.65
N ASP A 56 -4.96 3.26 -3.98
CA ASP A 56 -5.41 1.93 -3.57
C ASP A 56 -5.35 1.78 -2.04
N ILE A 57 -4.23 2.17 -1.40
CA ILE A 57 -4.10 2.16 0.06
C ILE A 57 -5.24 2.97 0.71
N TYR A 58 -5.42 4.21 0.27
CA TYR A 58 -6.45 5.09 0.81
C TYR A 58 -7.86 4.49 0.64
N LYS A 59 -8.20 4.03 -0.56
CA LYS A 59 -9.53 3.49 -0.87
C LYS A 59 -9.83 2.18 -0.15
N ILE A 60 -8.87 1.28 -0.08
CA ILE A 60 -9.07 -0.02 0.59
C ILE A 60 -9.22 0.19 2.10
N MET A 61 -8.33 0.96 2.71
CA MET A 61 -8.32 1.14 4.17
C MET A 61 -9.46 2.03 4.69
N ASN A 62 -10.03 2.89 3.85
CA ASN A 62 -11.20 3.72 4.19
C ASN A 62 -12.54 3.11 3.75
N ASN A 63 -12.54 1.92 3.15
CA ASN A 63 -13.78 1.29 2.73
C ASN A 63 -14.48 0.61 3.93
N PRO A 64 -15.68 1.05 4.35
CA PRO A 64 -16.38 0.49 5.50
C PRO A 64 -16.80 -0.97 5.32
N ASN A 65 -16.87 -1.45 4.07
CA ASN A 65 -17.22 -2.83 3.77
C ASN A 65 -16.02 -3.79 3.81
N ILE A 66 -14.80 -3.26 3.92
CA ILE A 66 -13.57 -4.03 4.00
C ILE A 66 -13.14 -4.09 5.47
N LYS A 67 -13.09 -5.30 6.01
CA LYS A 67 -12.58 -5.54 7.36
C LYS A 67 -11.17 -6.09 7.27
N LEU A 68 -10.19 -5.23 7.49
CA LEU A 68 -8.80 -5.65 7.60
C LEU A 68 -8.52 -6.22 8.99
N ASN A 69 -7.73 -7.29 9.03
CA ASN A 69 -7.21 -7.82 10.27
C ASN A 69 -5.91 -7.06 10.61
N ASN A 70 -5.97 -6.14 11.55
CA ASN A 70 -4.84 -5.29 11.90
C ASN A 70 -3.59 -6.07 12.38
N PRO A 71 -3.69 -7.10 13.25
CA PRO A 71 -2.56 -7.97 13.57
C PRO A 71 -1.92 -8.62 12.33
N ILE A 72 -2.73 -9.17 11.43
CA ILE A 72 -2.25 -9.79 10.18
C ILE A 72 -1.62 -8.74 9.25
N LEU A 73 -2.21 -7.56 9.14
CA LEU A 73 -1.65 -6.45 8.35
C LEU A 73 -0.27 -6.04 8.88
N LYS A 74 -0.13 -5.91 10.20
CA LYS A 74 1.14 -5.57 10.84
C LYS A 74 2.22 -6.64 10.57
N GLU A 75 1.85 -7.90 10.66
CA GLU A 75 2.73 -9.03 10.33
C GLU A 75 3.12 -9.02 8.85
N ALA A 76 2.14 -8.81 7.95
CA ALA A 76 2.38 -8.73 6.51
C ALA A 76 3.35 -7.59 6.16
N ILE A 77 3.19 -6.41 6.76
CA ILE A 77 4.11 -5.29 6.57
C ILE A 77 5.51 -5.67 7.01
N LYS A 78 5.67 -6.18 8.23
CA LYS A 78 6.97 -6.61 8.75
C LYS A 78 7.66 -7.61 7.82
N ASN A 79 6.93 -8.63 7.37
CA ASN A 79 7.47 -9.69 6.52
C ASN A 79 7.83 -9.17 5.12
N THR A 80 6.99 -8.31 4.53
CA THR A 80 7.25 -7.70 3.22
C THR A 80 8.51 -6.83 3.26
N PHE A 81 8.65 -5.99 4.27
CA PHE A 81 9.82 -5.13 4.43
C PHE A 81 11.09 -5.93 4.66
N THR A 82 11.02 -6.97 5.51
CA THR A 82 12.16 -7.87 5.75
C THR A 82 12.56 -8.59 4.46
N HIS A 83 11.61 -9.14 3.74
CA HIS A 83 11.87 -9.89 2.50
C HIS A 83 12.47 -9.02 1.40
N ARG A 84 12.05 -7.76 1.31
CA ARG A 84 12.56 -6.80 0.32
C ARG A 84 13.79 -6.03 0.81
N HIS A 85 14.32 -6.38 1.98
CA HIS A 85 15.46 -5.70 2.60
C HIS A 85 15.24 -4.20 2.80
N THR A 86 13.98 -3.78 2.90
CA THR A 86 13.63 -2.41 3.24
C THR A 86 13.75 -2.26 4.75
N ILE A 87 14.79 -1.56 5.19
CA ILE A 87 15.08 -1.40 6.61
C ILE A 87 14.11 -0.37 7.19
N ILE A 88 13.27 -0.82 8.12
CA ILE A 88 12.59 0.05 9.06
C ILE A 88 13.29 -0.12 10.39
N ASP A 89 14.24 0.72 10.65
CA ASP A 89 14.75 0.85 12.00
C ASP A 89 13.94 1.95 12.70
N LYS A 90 13.30 1.61 13.82
CA LYS A 90 12.57 2.60 14.62
C LYS A 90 13.48 3.71 15.12
N ASP A 91 14.74 3.39 15.30
CA ASP A 91 15.77 4.36 15.69
C ASP A 91 16.27 5.18 14.49
N SER A 92 16.16 4.67 13.26
CA SER A 92 16.48 5.39 12.02
C SER A 92 15.47 6.50 11.70
N ILE A 93 14.27 6.42 12.23
CA ILE A 93 13.31 7.54 12.20
C ILE A 93 13.91 8.74 12.96
N VAL A 94 14.72 8.48 13.97
CA VAL A 94 15.42 9.49 14.77
C VAL A 94 16.77 9.89 14.16
N LEU A 95 17.43 9.00 13.42
CA LEU A 95 18.83 9.15 13.01
C LEU A 95 19.08 9.55 11.54
N ASN A 96 18.09 9.96 10.78
CA ASN A 96 18.29 10.50 9.42
C ASN A 96 18.81 9.52 8.35
N ILE A 97 18.80 8.22 8.59
CA ILE A 97 19.41 7.25 7.67
C ILE A 97 18.49 6.87 6.51
N ASN A 98 17.18 7.10 6.64
CA ASN A 98 16.24 6.85 5.55
C ASN A 98 15.40 8.09 5.25
N THR A 99 15.98 9.03 4.51
CA THR A 99 15.35 10.28 4.10
C THR A 99 13.99 10.07 3.40
N ASN A 100 13.84 8.97 2.67
CA ASN A 100 12.62 8.65 1.93
C ASN A 100 11.43 8.34 2.85
N LEU A 101 11.66 7.59 3.92
CA LEU A 101 10.62 7.26 4.89
C LEU A 101 10.15 8.50 5.64
N MET A 102 11.08 9.37 6.04
CA MET A 102 10.79 10.62 6.75
C MET A 102 9.98 11.58 5.88
N GLU A 103 10.29 11.67 4.59
CA GLU A 103 9.56 12.54 3.66
C GLU A 103 8.12 12.07 3.45
N LEU A 104 7.89 10.78 3.30
CA LEU A 104 6.56 10.22 3.07
C LEU A 104 5.58 10.54 4.21
N PHE A 105 6.06 10.66 5.44
CA PHE A 105 5.24 10.96 6.61
C PHE A 105 5.21 12.45 6.98
N LYS A 106 5.68 13.32 6.10
CA LYS A 106 5.50 14.77 6.19
C LYS A 106 4.38 15.22 5.27
N ILE A 107 3.50 16.06 5.76
CA ILE A 107 2.39 16.56 4.96
C ILE A 107 2.88 17.39 3.74
N ASP A 108 4.05 18.02 3.85
CA ASP A 108 4.66 18.81 2.79
C ASP A 108 4.90 17.97 1.52
N TYR A 109 5.13 16.65 1.67
CA TYR A 109 5.25 15.72 0.55
C TYR A 109 4.00 15.72 -0.34
N TYR A 110 2.82 15.90 0.24
CA TYR A 110 1.53 15.79 -0.43
C TYR A 110 0.98 17.11 -0.96
N VAL A 111 1.66 18.23 -0.67
CA VAL A 111 1.32 19.56 -1.19
C VAL A 111 2.36 20.07 -2.19
N GLU A 112 3.41 19.33 -2.42
CA GLU A 112 4.44 19.65 -3.40
C GLU A 112 3.85 19.66 -4.81
N VAL A 113 4.11 20.72 -5.58
CA VAL A 113 3.44 21.05 -6.86
C VAL A 113 3.58 19.91 -7.88
N ASN A 114 4.77 19.35 -8.03
CA ASN A 114 5.00 18.27 -9.01
C ASN A 114 4.21 17.02 -8.66
N ARG A 115 4.13 16.66 -7.39
CA ARG A 115 3.39 15.49 -6.91
C ARG A 115 1.89 15.67 -7.03
N THR A 116 1.39 16.86 -6.72
CA THR A 116 -0.04 17.18 -6.91
C THR A 116 -0.43 17.17 -8.38
N ASN A 117 0.43 17.63 -9.27
CA ASN A 117 0.21 17.55 -10.72
C ASN A 117 0.20 16.09 -11.22
N LEU A 118 1.11 15.26 -10.75
CA LEU A 118 1.11 13.82 -11.05
C LEU A 118 -0.17 13.14 -10.54
N TRP A 119 -0.62 13.50 -9.34
CA TRP A 119 -1.86 12.99 -8.76
C TRP A 119 -3.07 13.35 -9.60
N HIS A 120 -3.24 14.62 -9.95
CA HIS A 120 -4.35 15.09 -10.80
C HIS A 120 -4.33 14.40 -12.17
N SER A 121 -3.16 14.27 -12.78
CA SER A 121 -2.99 13.57 -14.05
C SER A 121 -3.39 12.10 -13.95
N PHE A 122 -3.03 11.44 -12.85
CA PHE A 122 -3.43 10.05 -12.56
C PHE A 122 -4.94 9.92 -12.44
N LEU A 123 -5.60 10.77 -11.64
CA LEU A 123 -7.07 10.73 -11.48
C LEU A 123 -7.77 10.95 -12.82
N LYS A 124 -7.36 11.95 -13.57
CA LYS A 124 -7.95 12.27 -14.89
C LYS A 124 -7.78 11.12 -15.88
N LYS A 125 -6.56 10.57 -16.00
CA LYS A 125 -6.26 9.45 -16.91
C LYS A 125 -7.11 8.21 -16.61
N ASN A 126 -7.38 7.94 -15.35
CA ASN A 126 -8.13 6.77 -14.92
C ASN A 126 -9.62 7.06 -14.71
N ARG A 127 -10.10 8.27 -15.02
CA ARG A 127 -11.50 8.70 -14.85
C ARG A 127 -12.02 8.48 -13.43
N LEU A 128 -11.14 8.72 -12.45
CA LEU A 128 -11.45 8.57 -11.04
C LEU A 128 -12.11 9.85 -10.49
N PRO A 129 -12.94 9.72 -9.44
CA PRO A 129 -13.49 10.88 -8.75
C PRO A 129 -12.40 11.81 -8.24
N ASP A 130 -12.73 13.09 -8.14
CA ASP A 130 -11.82 14.06 -7.55
C ASP A 130 -11.52 13.69 -6.09
N LEU A 131 -10.24 13.68 -5.76
CA LEU A 131 -9.71 13.36 -4.44
C LEU A 131 -8.42 14.16 -4.25
N SER A 132 -8.36 14.92 -3.18
CA SER A 132 -7.17 15.69 -2.85
C SER A 132 -6.00 14.78 -2.45
N PHE A 133 -4.80 15.02 -3.02
CA PHE A 133 -3.60 14.31 -2.58
C PHE A 133 -3.24 14.65 -1.13
N TYR A 134 -3.56 15.85 -0.68
CA TYR A 134 -3.44 16.27 0.71
C TYR A 134 -4.29 15.40 1.66
N GLU A 135 -5.53 15.08 1.28
CA GLU A 135 -6.41 14.21 2.06
C GLU A 135 -5.84 12.78 2.18
N VAL A 136 -5.32 12.24 1.08
CA VAL A 136 -4.59 10.96 1.08
C VAL A 136 -3.36 11.03 1.99
N GLY A 137 -2.64 12.14 1.95
CA GLY A 137 -1.48 12.39 2.80
C GLY A 137 -1.82 12.42 4.29
N LEU A 138 -2.88 13.12 4.67
CA LEU A 138 -3.35 13.13 6.06
C LEU A 138 -3.65 11.71 6.55
N PHE A 139 -4.29 10.89 5.72
CA PHE A 139 -4.55 9.51 6.05
C PHE A 139 -3.26 8.71 6.24
N ILE A 140 -2.34 8.77 5.28
CA ILE A 140 -1.08 8.01 5.33
C ILE A 140 -0.25 8.43 6.55
N CYS A 141 -0.09 9.72 6.79
CA CYS A 141 0.69 10.22 7.93
C CYS A 141 0.12 9.78 9.30
N ASN A 142 -1.20 9.68 9.40
CA ASN A 142 -1.86 9.37 10.68
C ASN A 142 -2.06 7.88 10.92
N TYR A 143 -2.22 7.08 9.88
CA TYR A 143 -2.59 5.68 10.02
C TYR A 143 -1.45 4.70 9.78
N ILE A 144 -0.65 4.90 8.75
CA ILE A 144 0.37 3.92 8.35
C ILE A 144 1.44 3.71 9.42
N PRO A 145 1.95 4.75 10.13
CA PRO A 145 2.97 4.54 11.17
C PRO A 145 2.54 3.63 12.33
N LYS A 146 1.23 3.45 12.54
CA LYS A 146 0.71 2.56 13.59
C LYS A 146 0.97 1.08 13.31
N PHE A 147 1.23 0.74 12.06
CA PHE A 147 1.50 -0.64 11.63
C PHE A 147 3.00 -0.92 11.44
N MET A 148 3.81 0.09 11.47
CA MET A 148 5.27 0.01 11.35
C MET A 148 5.92 -0.04 12.73
#